data_f1687ee5bc859f8d702bf31db6b02092
#
_entry.id   f1687ee5bc859f8d702bf31db6b02092
#
_cell.length_a   1.000
_cell.length_b   1.000
_cell.length_c   1.000
_cell.angle_alpha   90.00
_cell.angle_beta   90.00
_cell.angle_gamma   90.00
#
_symmetry.space_group_name_H-M   'P 1'
#
loop_
_entity.id
_entity.type
_entity.pdbx_description
1 polymer ?
#
loop_
_entity_poly.entity_id
_entity_poly.type
_entity_poly.pdbx_seq_one_letter_code
_entity_poly.pdbx_strand_id
1 'polypeptide(L)'
;MHFIAETPSVYIRCAPKASRKVLYGIAETETAGTGDPLQLVDTSTLKVYRPNNPGKALTIIHALEKQGHAVAIGAFGLKSGNFQGWHIRSINALNACFSASFAAGLLKKNEGWAWGDGYRGMQARNLALAAYTVGRLTMADGGGAYVQTVDYFSSQYLVGKS
;
A
#
# COMPACT_ATOMS: atom_id res chain seq x y z
N MET A 1 -11.51 -4.26 16.80
CA MET A 1 -10.42 -5.20 17.07
C MET A 1 -9.24 -4.79 16.19
N HIS A 2 -8.21 -4.21 16.80
CA HIS A 2 -7.02 -3.80 16.06
C HIS A 2 -6.18 -5.03 15.74
N PHE A 3 -6.08 -5.38 14.46
CA PHE A 3 -5.18 -6.43 13.97
C PHE A 3 -3.70 -5.99 13.97
N ILE A 4 -3.30 -5.17 14.92
CA ILE A 4 -1.95 -4.59 15.00
C ILE A 4 -0.89 -5.65 15.31
N ALA A 5 -1.28 -6.81 15.85
CA ALA A 5 -0.32 -7.79 16.36
C ALA A 5 0.38 -8.62 15.26
N GLU A 6 -0.22 -8.81 14.09
CA GLU A 6 0.35 -9.65 13.03
C GLU A 6 1.18 -8.87 12.01
N THR A 7 0.91 -7.59 11.84
CA THR A 7 1.50 -6.75 10.81
C THR A 7 3.05 -6.67 10.88
N PRO A 8 3.67 -6.49 12.05
CA PRO A 8 5.14 -6.41 12.12
C PRO A 8 5.86 -7.69 11.79
N SER A 9 5.31 -8.85 12.17
CA SER A 9 5.94 -10.14 11.87
C SER A 9 5.94 -10.44 10.38
N VAL A 10 4.88 -10.03 9.66
CA VAL A 10 4.80 -10.12 8.20
C VAL A 10 5.86 -9.24 7.55
N TYR A 11 6.04 -8.00 8.02
CA TYR A 11 7.04 -7.08 7.46
C TYR A 11 8.46 -7.61 7.65
N ILE A 12 8.80 -8.12 8.84
CA ILE A 12 10.11 -8.70 9.13
C ILE A 12 10.38 -9.88 8.20
N ARG A 13 9.41 -10.76 8.04
CA ARG A 13 9.56 -12.02 7.29
C ARG A 13 9.55 -11.81 5.79
N CYS A 14 8.69 -10.94 5.29
CA CYS A 14 8.39 -10.83 3.87
C CYS A 14 9.05 -9.63 3.19
N ALA A 15 9.47 -8.63 3.96
CA ALA A 15 10.18 -7.45 3.46
C ALA A 15 11.31 -7.03 4.44
N PRO A 16 12.29 -7.92 4.69
CA PRO A 16 13.26 -7.72 5.78
C PRO A 16 14.20 -6.53 5.55
N LYS A 17 14.40 -6.10 4.29
CA LYS A 17 15.28 -4.99 3.94
C LYS A 17 14.56 -3.64 3.90
N ALA A 18 13.23 -3.63 4.01
CA ALA A 18 12.45 -2.40 3.98
C ALA A 18 12.27 -1.81 5.37
N SER A 19 12.01 -0.52 5.44
CA SER A 19 11.65 0.13 6.70
C SER A 19 10.27 -0.35 7.15
N ARG A 20 10.22 -1.05 8.28
CA ARG A 20 8.95 -1.49 8.90
C ARG A 20 8.04 -0.32 9.22
N LYS A 21 8.64 0.76 9.67
CA LYS A 21 7.95 2.01 10.02
C LYS A 21 7.22 2.59 8.82
N VAL A 22 7.88 2.62 7.67
CA VAL A 22 7.29 3.13 6.43
C VAL A 22 6.21 2.17 5.91
N LEU A 23 6.46 0.87 5.92
CA LEU A 23 5.46 -0.12 5.51
C LEU A 23 4.21 -0.05 6.39
N TYR A 24 4.39 0.08 7.70
CA TYR A 24 3.27 0.30 8.62
C TYR A 24 2.51 1.58 8.26
N GLY A 25 3.23 2.67 8.02
CA GLY A 25 2.62 3.94 7.62
C GLY A 25 1.79 3.83 6.36
N ILE A 26 2.28 3.10 5.35
CA ILE A 26 1.53 2.86 4.12
C ILE A 26 0.27 2.03 4.40
N ALA A 27 0.40 0.92 5.11
CA ALA A 27 -0.73 0.05 5.40
C ALA A 27 -1.83 0.77 6.17
N GLU A 28 -1.47 1.57 7.17
CA GLU A 28 -2.44 2.36 7.93
C GLU A 28 -3.06 3.47 7.06
N THR A 29 -2.29 4.09 6.19
CA THR A 29 -2.79 5.12 5.27
C THR A 29 -3.81 4.53 4.29
N GLU A 30 -3.48 3.41 3.66
CA GLU A 30 -4.35 2.77 2.68
C GLU A 30 -5.63 2.21 3.30
N THR A 31 -5.60 1.87 4.57
CA THR A 31 -6.74 1.26 5.27
C THR A 31 -7.44 2.18 6.28
N ALA A 32 -7.10 3.46 6.27
CA ALA A 32 -7.63 4.45 7.22
C ALA A 32 -7.48 4.01 8.69
N GLY A 33 -6.33 3.46 9.03
CA GLY A 33 -5.98 3.10 10.41
C GLY A 33 -6.40 1.70 10.84
N THR A 34 -6.96 0.87 9.94
CA THR A 34 -7.43 -0.48 10.32
C THR A 34 -6.38 -1.56 10.12
N GLY A 35 -5.45 -1.39 9.17
CA GLY A 35 -4.48 -2.41 8.78
C GLY A 35 -5.11 -3.67 8.18
N ASP A 36 -6.36 -3.62 7.75
CA ASP A 36 -7.14 -4.77 7.31
C ASP A 36 -6.56 -5.36 6.00
N PRO A 37 -6.02 -6.59 6.03
CA PRO A 37 -5.41 -7.22 4.85
C PRO A 37 -6.41 -7.61 3.78
N LEU A 38 -7.70 -7.63 4.08
CA LEU A 38 -8.77 -7.98 3.14
C LEU A 38 -9.59 -6.77 2.67
N GLN A 39 -9.20 -5.56 3.07
CA GLN A 39 -9.90 -4.36 2.64
C GLN A 39 -9.84 -4.20 1.12
N LEU A 40 -10.95 -3.77 0.56
CA LEU A 40 -11.06 -3.43 -0.86
C LEU A 40 -11.60 -2.01 -0.98
N VAL A 41 -11.02 -1.24 -1.90
CA VAL A 41 -11.55 0.08 -2.26
C VAL A 41 -11.87 0.08 -3.74
N ASP A 42 -13.12 0.33 -4.07
CA ASP A 42 -13.54 0.63 -5.43
C ASP A 42 -13.01 2.02 -5.79
N THR A 43 -12.01 2.09 -6.64
CA THR A 43 -11.36 3.37 -6.97
C THR A 43 -12.25 4.29 -7.81
N SER A 44 -13.32 3.77 -8.40
CA SER A 44 -14.27 4.56 -9.19
C SER A 44 -15.29 5.30 -8.31
N THR A 45 -15.72 4.68 -7.20
CA THR A 45 -16.73 5.22 -6.30
C THR A 45 -16.20 5.62 -4.94
N LEU A 46 -14.97 5.19 -4.60
CA LEU A 46 -14.32 5.31 -3.29
C LEU A 46 -15.02 4.51 -2.19
N LYS A 47 -15.89 3.57 -2.56
CA LYS A 47 -16.56 2.70 -1.60
C LYS A 47 -15.57 1.68 -1.03
N VAL A 48 -15.60 1.50 0.28
CA VAL A 48 -14.75 0.57 1.03
C VAL A 48 -15.55 -0.68 1.38
N TYR A 49 -14.96 -1.85 1.13
CA TYR A 49 -15.51 -3.16 1.48
C TYR A 49 -14.54 -3.84 2.44
N ARG A 50 -15.08 -4.50 3.46
CA ARG A 50 -14.27 -5.24 4.44
C ARG A 50 -14.80 -6.67 4.58
N PRO A 51 -14.59 -7.52 3.56
CA PRO A 51 -14.98 -8.92 3.64
C PRO A 51 -14.18 -9.64 4.74
N ASN A 52 -14.74 -10.71 5.29
CA ASN A 52 -14.14 -11.42 6.40
C ASN A 52 -13.35 -12.67 5.99
N ASN A 53 -13.27 -12.96 4.70
CA ASN A 53 -12.42 -14.03 4.18
C ASN A 53 -12.03 -13.75 2.72
N PRO A 54 -10.93 -14.41 2.23
CA PRO A 54 -10.45 -14.18 0.87
C PRO A 54 -11.45 -14.57 -0.23
N GLY A 55 -12.27 -15.57 -0.01
CA GLY A 55 -13.29 -16.00 -0.98
C GLY A 55 -14.34 -14.92 -1.24
N LYS A 56 -14.83 -14.30 -0.17
CA LYS A 56 -15.76 -13.17 -0.29
C LYS A 56 -15.09 -11.96 -0.93
N ALA A 57 -13.82 -11.70 -0.59
CA ALA A 57 -13.06 -10.63 -1.21
C ALA A 57 -12.95 -10.82 -2.73
N LEU A 58 -12.60 -12.03 -3.20
CA LEU A 58 -12.51 -12.32 -4.62
C LEU A 58 -13.86 -12.14 -5.34
N THR A 59 -14.95 -12.54 -4.72
CA THR A 59 -16.29 -12.35 -5.28
C THR A 59 -16.59 -10.87 -5.50
N ILE A 60 -16.27 -10.01 -4.53
CA ILE A 60 -16.46 -8.55 -4.64
C ILE A 60 -15.56 -7.98 -5.74
N ILE A 61 -14.28 -8.37 -5.76
CA ILE A 61 -13.31 -7.89 -6.76
C ILE A 61 -13.83 -8.21 -8.17
N HIS A 62 -14.21 -9.45 -8.42
CA HIS A 62 -14.69 -9.87 -9.74
C HIS A 62 -15.95 -9.12 -10.16
N ALA A 63 -16.88 -8.86 -9.22
CA ALA A 63 -18.09 -8.11 -9.49
C ALA A 63 -17.78 -6.66 -9.90
N LEU A 64 -16.83 -6.02 -9.20
CA LEU A 64 -16.42 -4.65 -9.51
C LEU A 64 -15.66 -4.57 -10.84
N GLU A 65 -14.73 -5.47 -11.07
CA GLU A 65 -13.98 -5.55 -12.33
C GLU A 65 -14.89 -5.78 -13.53
N LYS A 66 -15.94 -6.58 -13.37
CA LYS A 66 -16.95 -6.82 -14.39
C LYS A 66 -17.72 -5.54 -14.76
N GLN A 67 -17.82 -4.60 -13.83
CA GLN A 67 -18.39 -3.27 -14.07
C GLN A 67 -17.36 -2.28 -14.65
N GLY A 68 -16.13 -2.71 -14.89
CA GLY A 68 -15.05 -1.85 -15.39
C GLY A 68 -14.35 -1.02 -14.31
N HIS A 69 -14.56 -1.35 -13.04
CA HIS A 69 -13.94 -0.63 -11.93
C HIS A 69 -12.59 -1.24 -11.59
N ALA A 70 -11.60 -0.40 -11.29
CA ALA A 70 -10.34 -0.82 -10.70
C ALA A 70 -10.50 -0.92 -9.18
N VAL A 71 -9.87 -1.92 -8.57
CA VAL A 71 -9.99 -2.18 -7.14
C VAL A 71 -8.61 -2.12 -6.49
N ALA A 72 -8.48 -1.31 -5.44
CA ALA A 72 -7.30 -1.31 -4.57
C ALA A 72 -7.50 -2.40 -3.51
N ILE A 73 -6.54 -3.33 -3.40
CA ILE A 73 -6.71 -4.59 -2.68
C ILE A 73 -5.73 -4.66 -1.52
N GLY A 74 -6.25 -5.02 -0.36
CA GLY A 74 -5.48 -5.35 0.83
C GLY A 74 -4.92 -4.15 1.58
N ALA A 75 -4.05 -4.44 2.55
CA ALA A 75 -3.51 -3.42 3.45
C ALA A 75 -2.64 -2.38 2.72
N PHE A 76 -2.02 -2.76 1.62
CA PHE A 76 -1.14 -1.87 0.85
C PHE A 76 -1.82 -1.23 -0.37
N GLY A 77 -3.10 -1.46 -0.56
CA GLY A 77 -3.88 -0.83 -1.63
C GLY A 77 -3.42 -1.21 -3.04
N LEU A 78 -2.95 -2.43 -3.25
CA LEU A 78 -2.45 -2.86 -4.55
C LEU A 78 -3.60 -3.01 -5.54
N LYS A 79 -3.46 -2.41 -6.72
CA LYS A 79 -4.45 -2.56 -7.78
C LYS A 79 -4.19 -3.84 -8.57
N SER A 80 -5.20 -4.68 -8.72
CA SER A 80 -5.12 -5.87 -9.56
C SER A 80 -4.96 -5.49 -11.03
N GLY A 81 -4.46 -6.43 -11.82
CA GLY A 81 -4.18 -6.20 -13.24
C GLY A 81 -2.85 -5.53 -13.47
N ASN A 82 -2.79 -4.63 -14.43
CA ASN A 82 -1.54 -3.95 -14.81
C ASN A 82 -1.36 -2.68 -13.99
N PHE A 83 -0.47 -2.73 -13.00
CA PHE A 83 -0.16 -1.61 -12.13
C PHE A 83 1.32 -1.23 -12.27
N GLN A 84 1.59 -0.03 -12.73
CA GLN A 84 2.95 0.50 -12.95
C GLN A 84 3.87 -0.47 -13.73
N GLY A 85 3.32 -1.15 -14.73
CA GLY A 85 4.06 -2.11 -15.55
C GLY A 85 4.14 -3.53 -14.96
N TRP A 86 3.56 -3.75 -13.78
CA TRP A 86 3.48 -5.06 -13.13
C TRP A 86 2.07 -5.64 -13.26
N HIS A 87 2.00 -6.91 -13.65
CA HIS A 87 0.72 -7.63 -13.66
C HIS A 87 0.50 -8.29 -12.30
N ILE A 88 -0.51 -7.83 -11.56
CA ILE A 88 -0.84 -8.32 -10.22
C ILE A 88 -2.14 -9.11 -10.28
N ARG A 89 -2.09 -10.37 -9.84
CA ARG A 89 -3.30 -11.19 -9.69
C ARG A 89 -3.99 -10.85 -8.37
N SER A 90 -5.33 -10.78 -8.39
CA SER A 90 -6.13 -10.44 -7.21
C SER A 90 -5.85 -11.34 -6.01
N ILE A 91 -5.71 -12.65 -6.24
CA ILE A 91 -5.42 -13.58 -5.16
C ILE A 91 -4.08 -13.31 -4.48
N ASN A 92 -3.07 -12.87 -5.24
CA ASN A 92 -1.78 -12.50 -4.68
C ASN A 92 -1.86 -11.19 -3.88
N ALA A 93 -2.61 -10.21 -4.37
CA ALA A 93 -2.82 -8.94 -3.67
C ALA A 93 -3.54 -9.11 -2.32
N LEU A 94 -4.32 -10.16 -2.16
CA LEU A 94 -4.96 -10.53 -0.89
C LEU A 94 -4.01 -11.23 0.09
N ASN A 95 -2.82 -11.62 -0.35
CA ASN A 95 -1.81 -12.26 0.50
C ASN A 95 -0.95 -11.18 1.14
N ALA A 96 -0.94 -11.10 2.46
CA ALA A 96 -0.22 -10.05 3.20
C ALA A 96 1.29 -10.08 2.97
N CYS A 97 1.89 -11.27 2.86
CA CYS A 97 3.32 -11.43 2.60
C CYS A 97 3.68 -10.92 1.19
N PHE A 98 2.93 -11.32 0.18
CA PHE A 98 3.10 -10.83 -1.18
C PHE A 98 2.96 -9.31 -1.23
N SER A 99 1.92 -8.76 -0.62
CA SER A 99 1.64 -7.33 -0.65
C SER A 99 2.74 -6.51 0.04
N ALA A 100 3.23 -6.95 1.19
CA ALA A 100 4.33 -6.28 1.89
C ALA A 100 5.62 -6.30 1.04
N SER A 101 5.95 -7.46 0.47
CA SER A 101 7.12 -7.62 -0.41
C SER A 101 7.00 -6.75 -1.67
N PHE A 102 5.83 -6.74 -2.29
CA PHE A 102 5.58 -5.94 -3.48
C PHE A 102 5.65 -4.44 -3.19
N ALA A 103 5.03 -3.99 -2.10
CA ALA A 103 5.08 -2.58 -1.68
C ALA A 103 6.52 -2.12 -1.42
N ALA A 104 7.31 -2.94 -0.74
CA ALA A 104 8.73 -2.66 -0.49
C ALA A 104 9.53 -2.54 -1.81
N GLY A 105 9.29 -3.46 -2.74
CA GLY A 105 9.93 -3.45 -4.06
C GLY A 105 9.54 -2.24 -4.90
N LEU A 106 8.27 -1.85 -4.85
CA LEU A 106 7.76 -0.68 -5.55
C LEU A 106 8.37 0.62 -5.01
N LEU A 107 8.47 0.74 -3.69
CA LEU A 107 9.12 1.90 -3.07
C LEU A 107 10.58 2.00 -3.47
N LYS A 108 11.31 0.89 -3.48
CA LYS A 108 12.71 0.84 -3.90
C LYS A 108 12.85 1.26 -5.36
N LYS A 109 11.98 0.77 -6.23
CA LYS A 109 11.94 1.17 -7.65
C LYS A 109 11.70 2.67 -7.80
N ASN A 110 10.71 3.21 -7.07
CA ASN A 110 10.39 4.63 -7.12
C ASN A 110 11.54 5.50 -6.60
N GLU A 111 12.23 5.04 -5.55
CA GLU A 111 13.39 5.74 -5.01
C GLU A 111 14.55 5.77 -6.02
N GLY A 112 14.81 4.66 -6.69
CA GLY A 112 15.77 4.60 -7.79
C GLY A 112 15.38 5.52 -8.95
N TRP A 113 14.11 5.63 -9.27
CA TRP A 113 13.59 6.59 -10.23
C TRP A 113 13.88 8.03 -9.81
N ALA A 114 13.56 8.38 -8.56
CA ALA A 114 13.85 9.72 -8.03
C ALA A 114 15.36 10.05 -8.08
N TRP A 115 16.21 9.07 -7.74
CA TRP A 115 17.66 9.25 -7.83
C TRP A 115 18.11 9.45 -9.28
N GLY A 116 17.55 8.71 -10.22
CA GLY A 116 17.82 8.88 -11.64
C GLY A 116 17.49 10.27 -12.15
N ASP A 117 16.46 10.89 -11.58
CA ASP A 117 16.04 12.26 -11.90
C ASP A 117 16.82 13.33 -11.10
N GLY A 118 17.80 12.93 -10.29
CA GLY A 118 18.68 13.84 -9.56
C GLY A 118 18.27 14.16 -8.13
N TYR A 119 17.18 13.60 -7.63
CA TYR A 119 16.74 13.81 -6.25
C TYR A 119 17.56 12.95 -5.28
N ARG A 120 17.70 13.39 -4.03
CA ARG A 120 18.47 12.69 -3.00
C ARG A 120 17.79 12.82 -1.63
N GLY A 121 18.19 11.95 -0.71
CA GLY A 121 17.80 12.00 0.69
C GLY A 121 16.30 11.99 0.91
N MET A 122 15.82 12.89 1.78
CA MET A 122 14.41 12.98 2.16
C MET A 122 13.51 13.36 0.98
N GLN A 123 14.01 14.19 0.07
CA GLN A 123 13.26 14.57 -1.12
C GLN A 123 13.00 13.36 -2.02
N ALA A 124 14.00 12.54 -2.28
CA ALA A 124 13.84 11.30 -3.06
C ALA A 124 12.87 10.32 -2.38
N ARG A 125 12.99 10.18 -1.07
CA ARG A 125 12.09 9.34 -0.26
C ARG A 125 10.64 9.81 -0.37
N ASN A 126 10.40 11.10 -0.22
CA ASN A 126 9.06 11.67 -0.28
C ASN A 126 8.45 11.53 -1.67
N LEU A 127 9.23 11.76 -2.71
CA LEU A 127 8.77 11.57 -4.09
C LEU A 127 8.47 10.09 -4.40
N ALA A 128 9.25 9.17 -3.84
CA ALA A 128 8.99 7.73 -3.98
C ALA A 128 7.66 7.33 -3.34
N LEU A 129 7.34 7.88 -2.16
CA LEU A 129 6.05 7.67 -1.50
C LEU A 129 4.90 8.32 -2.29
N ALA A 130 5.10 9.53 -2.78
CA ALA A 130 4.09 10.18 -3.62
C ALA A 130 3.79 9.36 -4.87
N ALA A 131 4.82 8.84 -5.53
CA ALA A 131 4.68 7.99 -6.71
C ALA A 131 3.96 6.66 -6.40
N TYR A 132 4.03 6.17 -5.18
CA TYR A 132 3.29 4.97 -4.75
C TYR A 132 1.78 5.14 -4.95
N THR A 133 1.24 6.30 -4.63
CA THR A 133 -0.20 6.58 -4.79
C THR A 133 -0.55 7.24 -6.13
N VAL A 134 0.25 8.20 -6.58
CA VAL A 134 -0.05 9.01 -7.78
C VAL A 134 0.46 8.35 -9.07
N GLY A 135 1.49 7.51 -8.99
CA GLY A 135 2.13 6.89 -10.15
C GLY A 135 3.17 7.79 -10.84
N ARG A 136 3.45 8.97 -10.28
CA ARG A 136 4.42 9.95 -10.80
C ARG A 136 5.20 10.58 -9.65
N LEU A 137 6.43 11.02 -9.93
CA LEU A 137 7.27 11.71 -8.96
C LEU A 137 6.80 13.15 -8.76
N THR A 138 5.70 13.33 -8.05
CA THR A 138 5.13 14.66 -7.79
C THR A 138 4.49 14.73 -6.40
N MET A 139 4.68 15.85 -5.74
CA MET A 139 3.97 16.15 -4.48
C MET A 139 2.59 16.77 -4.73
N ALA A 140 2.27 17.12 -5.98
CA ALA A 140 0.95 17.58 -6.39
C ALA A 140 -0.04 16.40 -6.49
N ASP A 141 -1.30 16.70 -6.79
CA ASP A 141 -2.36 15.71 -7.07
C ASP A 141 -2.59 14.71 -5.93
N GLY A 142 -2.36 15.13 -4.70
CA GLY A 142 -2.52 14.29 -3.51
C GLY A 142 -1.24 13.61 -3.03
N GLY A 143 -0.12 13.69 -3.78
CA GLY A 143 1.14 13.07 -3.39
C GLY A 143 1.67 13.59 -2.06
N GLY A 144 1.67 14.91 -1.87
CA GLY A 144 2.11 15.54 -0.62
C GLY A 144 1.25 15.17 0.58
N ALA A 145 -0.08 15.16 0.40
CA ALA A 145 -1.02 14.75 1.44
C ALA A 145 -0.81 13.29 1.84
N TYR A 146 -0.56 12.42 0.87
CA TYR A 146 -0.25 11.02 1.11
C TYR A 146 1.02 10.86 1.96
N VAL A 147 2.09 11.55 1.61
CA VAL A 147 3.36 11.53 2.36
C VAL A 147 3.13 11.96 3.81
N GLN A 148 2.38 13.04 4.04
CA GLN A 148 2.06 13.51 5.39
C GLN A 148 1.30 12.47 6.20
N THR A 149 0.34 11.78 5.60
CA THR A 149 -0.44 10.73 6.27
C THR A 149 0.43 9.52 6.60
N VAL A 150 1.28 9.09 5.66
CA VAL A 150 2.25 8.00 5.90
C VAL A 150 3.17 8.36 7.06
N ASP A 151 3.70 9.57 7.09
CA ASP A 151 4.58 10.04 8.17
C ASP A 151 3.87 10.08 9.52
N TYR A 152 2.63 10.51 9.54
CA TYR A 152 1.80 10.50 10.75
C TYR A 152 1.70 9.10 11.34
N PHE A 153 1.28 8.12 10.54
CA PHE A 153 1.16 6.75 11.01
C PHE A 153 2.52 6.12 11.31
N SER A 154 3.53 6.38 10.50
CA SER A 154 4.90 5.89 10.73
C SER A 154 5.44 6.32 12.08
N SER A 155 5.15 7.54 12.50
CA SER A 155 5.59 8.05 13.82
C SER A 155 4.96 7.29 14.98
N GLN A 156 3.81 6.68 14.78
CA GLN A 156 3.09 5.93 15.81
C GLN A 156 3.57 4.48 15.96
N TYR A 157 4.29 3.97 14.97
CA TYR A 157 4.78 2.60 14.97
C TYR A 157 5.65 2.27 16.19
N LEU A 158 6.42 3.22 16.69
CA LEU A 158 7.32 3.03 17.82
C LEU A 158 6.63 3.17 19.20
N VAL A 159 5.47 3.82 19.24
CA VAL A 159 4.79 4.16 20.52
C VAL A 159 4.08 2.93 21.12
N GLY A 160 3.66 1.97 20.33
CA GLY A 160 2.95 0.78 20.79
C GLY A 160 3.78 -0.49 20.89
N LYS A 161 5.13 -0.41 20.81
CA LYS A 161 5.97 -1.60 20.63
C LYS A 161 7.31 -1.52 21.38
N SER A 162 7.27 -1.03 22.56
CA SER A 162 8.33 -1.27 23.53
C SER A 162 8.28 -2.71 24.04
#